data_aaf341a9945ef35ebd0d975db15c51ae
#
_entry.id   aaf341a9945ef35ebd0d975db15c51ae
#
_cell.length_a   1.000
_cell.length_b   1.000
_cell.length_c   1.000
_cell.angle_alpha   90.00
_cell.angle_beta   90.00
_cell.angle_gamma   90.00
#
_symmetry.space_group_name_H-M   'P 1'
#
loop_
_entity.id
_entity.type
_entity.pdbx_description
1 polymer ?
#
loop_
_entity_poly.entity_id
_entity_poly.type
_entity_poly.pdbx_seq_one_letter_code
_entity_poly.pdbx_strand_id
1 'polypeptide(L)'
;MIFASIFITESCNSEKNDIYWVNSIKSDCPNSQGQMNCLLVHKGTTMEAPQWELFFSTIEGFTFEPGYFQKIEIKQEHLDKDNLAADTTGHKYSLVHVLEKQKDSRFALNSKWVLKSINGNAIGSVGPDNQIPTMEFKLSELRVFGTNGCNNYSAGIENITFDSIRFGLMMSTKKMCLEMTIPDSFDRVLFNSVNYKVKDHLLIFTDVNGKETLSFKKVD
;
A
#
# COMPACT_ATOMS: atom_id res chain seq x y z
N MET A 1 44.57 -5.02 -59.27
CA MET A 1 43.24 -4.60 -58.81
C MET A 1 43.03 -5.18 -57.43
N ILE A 2 43.11 -4.33 -56.40
CA ILE A 2 42.92 -4.75 -55.02
C ILE A 2 41.49 -4.39 -54.65
N PHE A 3 40.64 -5.39 -54.42
CA PHE A 3 39.28 -5.17 -53.91
C PHE A 3 39.36 -4.99 -52.38
N ALA A 4 39.08 -3.80 -51.89
CA ALA A 4 38.90 -3.51 -50.50
C ALA A 4 37.46 -3.87 -50.11
N SER A 5 37.29 -4.93 -49.34
CA SER A 5 36.01 -5.29 -48.73
C SER A 5 35.76 -4.34 -47.54
N ILE A 6 34.76 -3.49 -47.63
CA ILE A 6 34.28 -2.66 -46.56
C ILE A 6 33.37 -3.55 -45.68
N PHE A 7 33.86 -3.92 -44.50
CA PHE A 7 33.00 -4.49 -43.45
C PHE A 7 32.20 -3.37 -42.79
N ILE A 8 30.89 -3.30 -43.09
CA ILE A 8 29.97 -2.46 -42.38
C ILE A 8 29.64 -3.24 -41.08
N THR A 9 30.19 -2.81 -39.95
CA THR A 9 29.78 -3.27 -38.64
C THR A 9 28.46 -2.57 -38.31
N GLU A 10 27.32 -3.25 -38.51
CA GLU A 10 26.06 -2.83 -37.94
C GLU A 10 26.22 -2.93 -36.43
N SER A 11 26.33 -1.79 -35.76
CA SER A 11 26.19 -1.69 -34.31
C SER A 11 24.74 -2.00 -33.94
N CYS A 12 24.45 -3.24 -33.63
CA CYS A 12 23.19 -3.60 -32.98
C CYS A 12 23.18 -2.92 -31.62
N ASN A 13 22.57 -1.74 -31.55
CA ASN A 13 22.19 -1.12 -30.29
C ASN A 13 21.04 -1.98 -29.77
N SER A 14 21.35 -3.00 -28.95
CA SER A 14 20.32 -3.81 -28.29
C SER A 14 19.62 -2.90 -27.30
N GLU A 15 18.45 -2.40 -27.67
CA GLU A 15 17.55 -1.71 -26.77
C GLU A 15 17.27 -2.68 -25.60
N LYS A 16 17.83 -2.37 -24.43
CA LYS A 16 17.67 -3.23 -23.26
C LYS A 16 16.38 -2.85 -22.55
N ASN A 17 15.38 -3.73 -22.65
CA ASN A 17 14.17 -3.59 -21.85
C ASN A 17 14.49 -3.85 -20.37
N ASP A 18 13.87 -3.06 -19.52
CA ASP A 18 13.99 -3.22 -18.06
C ASP A 18 12.75 -3.90 -17.50
N ILE A 19 12.95 -4.75 -16.49
CA ILE A 19 11.87 -5.42 -15.77
C ILE A 19 11.65 -4.72 -14.44
N TYR A 20 10.38 -4.37 -14.19
CA TYR A 20 9.94 -3.76 -12.95
C TYR A 20 8.77 -4.54 -12.35
N TRP A 21 8.74 -4.61 -11.04
CA TRP A 21 7.54 -4.87 -10.28
C TRP A 21 6.91 -3.55 -9.88
N VAL A 22 5.62 -3.41 -10.15
CA VAL A 22 4.79 -2.29 -9.70
C VAL A 22 4.01 -2.75 -8.49
N ASN A 23 4.06 -1.95 -7.40
CA ASN A 23 3.36 -2.25 -6.16
C ASN A 23 1.83 -2.21 -6.36
N SER A 24 1.10 -2.92 -5.52
CA SER A 24 -0.37 -3.01 -5.51
C SER A 24 -1.08 -1.71 -5.12
N ILE A 25 -0.34 -0.77 -4.53
CA ILE A 25 -0.80 0.55 -4.09
C ILE A 25 0.12 1.63 -4.61
N LYS A 26 -0.45 2.80 -4.88
CA LYS A 26 0.31 4.03 -5.15
C LYS A 26 0.66 4.71 -3.84
N SER A 27 1.71 5.51 -3.85
CA SER A 27 2.11 6.35 -2.72
C SER A 27 1.94 7.83 -3.04
N ASP A 28 1.65 8.61 -2.01
CA ASP A 28 1.69 10.05 -2.14
C ASP A 28 3.13 10.51 -2.44
N CYS A 29 3.28 11.37 -3.42
CA CYS A 29 4.57 11.93 -3.78
C CYS A 29 4.46 13.45 -4.01
N PRO A 30 5.47 14.23 -3.61
CA PRO A 30 5.47 15.67 -3.84
C PRO A 30 5.69 15.97 -5.33
N ASN A 31 4.95 16.93 -5.84
CA ASN A 31 5.25 17.58 -7.12
C ASN A 31 5.12 19.10 -6.98
N SER A 32 5.51 19.84 -8.01
CA SER A 32 5.47 21.31 -8.03
C SER A 32 4.04 21.89 -7.98
N GLN A 33 3.01 21.09 -8.21
CA GLN A 33 1.59 21.50 -8.26
C GLN A 33 0.76 20.97 -7.08
N GLY A 34 1.36 20.21 -6.13
CA GLY A 34 0.68 19.67 -4.97
C GLY A 34 0.97 18.17 -4.76
N GLN A 35 0.06 17.46 -4.10
CA GLN A 35 0.18 16.01 -3.90
C GLN A 35 -0.29 15.25 -5.15
N MET A 36 0.50 14.30 -5.55
CA MET A 36 0.21 13.40 -6.66
C MET A 36 0.40 11.95 -6.20
N ASN A 37 -0.27 11.00 -6.84
CA ASN A 37 -0.11 9.58 -6.56
C ASN A 37 0.87 8.94 -7.53
N CYS A 38 2.06 8.60 -7.05
CA CYS A 38 3.10 7.93 -7.81
C CYS A 38 3.01 6.41 -7.72
N LEU A 39 3.48 5.74 -8.76
CA LEU A 39 3.76 4.32 -8.68
C LEU A 39 4.92 4.08 -7.70
N LEU A 40 4.85 2.96 -6.99
CA LEU A 40 5.98 2.37 -6.29
C LEU A 40 6.51 1.23 -7.16
N VAL A 41 7.77 1.27 -7.51
CA VAL A 41 8.39 0.26 -8.36
C VAL A 41 9.60 -0.37 -7.70
N HIS A 42 9.85 -1.63 -8.03
CA HIS A 42 11.08 -2.35 -7.71
C HIS A 42 11.69 -2.88 -8.99
N LYS A 43 12.93 -2.45 -9.31
CA LYS A 43 13.64 -2.91 -10.50
C LYS A 43 14.23 -4.29 -10.24
N GLY A 44 13.77 -5.29 -10.97
CA GLY A 44 14.24 -6.67 -10.83
C GLY A 44 13.24 -7.70 -11.31
N THR A 45 13.69 -8.95 -11.38
CA THR A 45 12.91 -10.08 -11.87
C THR A 45 12.16 -10.83 -10.77
N THR A 46 12.52 -10.63 -9.49
CA THR A 46 11.94 -11.32 -8.32
C THR A 46 11.32 -10.33 -7.35
N MET A 47 10.44 -10.83 -6.48
CA MET A 47 9.82 -10.08 -5.37
C MET A 47 10.46 -10.40 -4.01
N GLU A 48 11.66 -10.99 -4.01
CA GLU A 48 12.38 -11.25 -2.77
C GLU A 48 12.98 -9.96 -2.22
N ALA A 49 12.55 -9.56 -1.02
CA ALA A 49 12.99 -8.33 -0.32
C ALA A 49 12.96 -7.08 -1.24
N PRO A 50 11.80 -6.73 -1.85
CA PRO A 50 11.73 -5.67 -2.84
C PRO A 50 12.09 -4.32 -2.22
N GLN A 51 12.95 -3.57 -2.90
CA GLN A 51 13.23 -2.18 -2.57
C GLN A 51 12.29 -1.30 -3.39
N TRP A 52 11.26 -0.76 -2.74
CA TRP A 52 10.27 0.07 -3.39
C TRP A 52 10.75 1.51 -3.52
N GLU A 53 10.72 2.03 -4.73
CA GLU A 53 11.10 3.41 -5.06
C GLU A 53 9.93 4.14 -5.70
N LEU A 54 9.84 5.45 -5.44
CA LEU A 54 8.85 6.30 -6.10
C LEU A 54 9.19 6.47 -7.57
N PHE A 55 8.21 6.22 -8.43
CA PHE A 55 8.34 6.38 -9.87
C PHE A 55 7.50 7.58 -10.32
N PHE A 56 8.18 8.67 -10.67
CA PHE A 56 7.57 9.97 -10.95
C PHE A 56 7.10 10.14 -12.41
N SER A 57 7.47 9.21 -13.28
CA SER A 57 7.11 9.26 -14.70
C SER A 57 5.85 8.43 -14.98
N THR A 58 5.21 8.72 -16.10
CA THR A 58 4.17 7.85 -16.65
C THR A 58 4.80 6.76 -17.51
N ILE A 59 4.18 5.58 -17.55
CA ILE A 59 4.53 4.50 -18.46
C ILE A 59 3.43 4.42 -19.51
N GLU A 60 3.74 4.83 -20.75
CA GLU A 60 2.79 4.80 -21.86
C GLU A 60 2.28 3.38 -22.09
N GLY A 61 0.97 3.20 -22.25
CA GLY A 61 0.34 1.90 -22.43
C GLY A 61 0.15 1.07 -21.16
N PHE A 62 0.65 1.50 -19.99
CA PHE A 62 0.46 0.80 -18.73
C PHE A 62 -0.81 1.24 -18.01
N THR A 63 -1.61 0.26 -17.57
CA THR A 63 -2.77 0.49 -16.71
C THR A 63 -2.50 -0.08 -15.31
N PHE A 64 -2.50 0.79 -14.32
CA PHE A 64 -2.36 0.42 -12.92
C PHE A 64 -3.63 -0.26 -12.41
N GLU A 65 -3.51 -1.44 -11.80
CA GLU A 65 -4.60 -2.16 -11.17
C GLU A 65 -4.41 -2.20 -9.64
N PRO A 66 -5.22 -1.46 -8.86
CA PRO A 66 -5.13 -1.49 -7.41
C PRO A 66 -5.34 -2.90 -6.84
N GLY A 67 -4.53 -3.28 -5.85
CA GLY A 67 -4.61 -4.59 -5.21
C GLY A 67 -3.88 -5.71 -5.94
N TYR A 68 -3.14 -5.39 -7.00
CA TYR A 68 -2.28 -6.34 -7.70
C TYR A 68 -0.86 -5.81 -7.82
N PHE A 69 0.11 -6.64 -7.45
CA PHE A 69 1.48 -6.48 -7.91
C PHE A 69 1.52 -6.83 -9.39
N GLN A 70 2.15 -5.99 -10.19
CA GLN A 70 2.26 -6.19 -11.64
C GLN A 70 3.73 -6.23 -12.04
N LYS A 71 4.19 -7.35 -12.60
CA LYS A 71 5.51 -7.45 -13.21
C LYS A 71 5.41 -7.01 -14.65
N ILE A 72 6.16 -6.00 -15.02
CA ILE A 72 6.11 -5.40 -16.35
C ILE A 72 7.49 -5.33 -16.96
N GLU A 73 7.53 -5.45 -18.27
CA GLU A 73 8.68 -5.16 -19.11
C GLU A 73 8.45 -3.80 -19.77
N ILE A 74 9.39 -2.89 -19.61
CA ILE A 74 9.30 -1.55 -20.17
C ILE A 74 10.52 -1.22 -21.03
N LYS A 75 10.29 -0.40 -22.06
CA LYS A 75 11.32 0.25 -22.84
C LYS A 75 11.55 1.65 -22.28
N GLN A 76 12.81 2.00 -22.11
CA GLN A 76 13.24 3.33 -21.72
C GLN A 76 13.93 4.01 -22.93
N GLU A 77 13.43 5.16 -23.33
CA GLU A 77 14.02 5.99 -24.37
C GLU A 77 14.58 7.27 -23.75
N HIS A 78 15.80 7.63 -24.13
CA HIS A 78 16.38 8.91 -23.72
C HIS A 78 15.85 10.02 -24.63
N LEU A 79 15.38 11.10 -24.03
CA LEU A 79 14.91 12.27 -24.74
C LEU A 79 16.04 13.31 -24.81
N ASP A 80 16.28 13.86 -26.03
CA ASP A 80 17.28 14.90 -26.22
C ASP A 80 16.93 16.16 -25.43
N LYS A 81 17.92 16.70 -24.71
CA LYS A 81 17.77 17.85 -23.80
C LYS A 81 17.29 19.13 -24.45
N ASP A 82 17.49 19.28 -25.76
CA ASP A 82 17.23 20.52 -26.47
C ASP A 82 15.73 20.84 -26.66
N ASN A 83 14.83 19.87 -26.39
CA ASN A 83 13.39 20.00 -26.58
C ASN A 83 12.58 19.64 -25.27
N LEU A 84 13.23 19.57 -24.11
CA LEU A 84 12.55 19.17 -22.85
C LEU A 84 11.99 20.39 -22.13
N ALA A 85 10.74 20.28 -21.63
CA ALA A 85 10.23 21.17 -20.62
C ALA A 85 11.07 21.00 -19.33
N ALA A 86 11.24 22.06 -18.55
CA ALA A 86 12.15 22.13 -17.39
C ALA A 86 11.88 21.10 -16.28
N ASP A 87 10.72 20.46 -16.30
CA ASP A 87 10.24 19.47 -15.33
C ASP A 87 10.25 18.01 -15.85
N THR A 88 10.82 17.77 -17.04
CA THR A 88 10.83 16.44 -17.66
C THR A 88 12.07 15.65 -17.23
N THR A 89 11.89 14.38 -16.85
CA THR A 89 12.96 13.49 -16.35
C THR A 89 14.01 13.10 -17.42
N GLY A 90 13.88 13.57 -18.66
CA GLY A 90 14.78 13.22 -19.78
C GLY A 90 14.60 11.78 -20.29
N HIS A 91 13.61 11.06 -19.80
CA HIS A 91 13.30 9.71 -20.22
C HIS A 91 11.81 9.53 -20.50
N LYS A 92 11.52 8.78 -21.56
CA LYS A 92 10.18 8.29 -21.89
C LYS A 92 10.13 6.79 -21.59
N TYR A 93 9.05 6.36 -20.95
CA TYR A 93 8.83 4.95 -20.64
C TYR A 93 7.60 4.44 -21.38
N SER A 94 7.69 3.27 -21.99
CA SER A 94 6.56 2.59 -22.64
C SER A 94 6.50 1.13 -22.23
N LEU A 95 5.27 0.64 -22.01
CA LEU A 95 5.03 -0.76 -21.69
C LEU A 95 5.31 -1.64 -22.91
N VAL A 96 6.10 -2.67 -22.73
CA VAL A 96 6.29 -3.72 -23.73
C VAL A 96 5.32 -4.87 -23.42
N HIS A 97 5.38 -5.42 -22.20
CA HIS A 97 4.50 -6.50 -21.75
C HIS A 97 4.17 -6.40 -20.27
N VAL A 98 2.96 -6.86 -19.90
CA VAL A 98 2.64 -7.27 -18.52
C VAL A 98 2.99 -8.75 -18.42
N LEU A 99 4.06 -9.07 -17.69
CA LEU A 99 4.60 -10.42 -17.58
C LEU A 99 3.86 -11.26 -16.54
N GLU A 100 3.44 -10.63 -15.42
CA GLU A 100 2.81 -11.32 -14.30
C GLU A 100 1.91 -10.36 -13.52
N LYS A 101 0.81 -10.90 -12.94
CA LYS A 101 -0.03 -10.21 -11.97
C LYS A 101 -0.20 -11.11 -10.75
N GLN A 102 0.09 -10.56 -9.57
CA GLN A 102 -0.06 -11.25 -8.29
C GLN A 102 -1.00 -10.44 -7.38
N LYS A 103 -2.06 -11.08 -6.90
CA LYS A 103 -3.01 -10.43 -5.98
C LYS A 103 -2.34 -10.13 -4.64
N ASP A 104 -2.47 -8.90 -4.17
CA ASP A 104 -2.05 -8.50 -2.83
C ASP A 104 -3.22 -8.65 -1.85
N SER A 105 -3.20 -9.68 -1.02
CA SER A 105 -4.27 -9.92 -0.04
C SER A 105 -4.34 -8.82 1.02
N ARG A 106 -3.24 -8.10 1.30
CA ARG A 106 -3.20 -6.99 2.25
C ARG A 106 -4.08 -5.82 1.79
N PHE A 107 -4.27 -5.67 0.47
CA PHE A 107 -5.11 -4.63 -0.09
C PHE A 107 -6.56 -4.69 0.42
N ALA A 108 -7.03 -5.86 0.84
CA ALA A 108 -8.35 -6.02 1.46
C ALA A 108 -8.51 -5.20 2.75
N LEU A 109 -7.40 -4.90 3.47
CA LEU A 109 -7.41 -4.04 4.65
C LEU A 109 -7.69 -2.57 4.32
N ASN A 110 -7.30 -2.09 3.13
CA ASN A 110 -7.36 -0.68 2.71
C ASN A 110 -8.81 -0.20 2.57
N SER A 111 -9.49 -0.12 3.71
CA SER A 111 -10.90 0.20 3.85
C SER A 111 -11.19 0.75 5.23
N LYS A 112 -12.43 1.20 5.43
CA LYS A 112 -12.96 1.58 6.73
C LYS A 112 -13.74 0.42 7.34
N TRP A 113 -13.53 0.20 8.63
CA TRP A 113 -14.04 -0.91 9.40
C TRP A 113 -14.75 -0.42 10.66
N VAL A 114 -15.88 -1.03 11.01
CA VAL A 114 -16.67 -0.74 12.21
C VAL A 114 -16.57 -1.94 13.15
N LEU A 115 -16.25 -1.68 14.40
CA LEU A 115 -16.09 -2.71 15.44
C LEU A 115 -17.38 -3.51 15.62
N LYS A 116 -17.21 -4.84 15.72
CA LYS A 116 -18.27 -5.81 15.95
C LYS A 116 -18.13 -6.51 17.31
N SER A 117 -16.90 -6.94 17.64
CA SER A 117 -16.62 -7.65 18.90
C SER A 117 -15.25 -7.30 19.47
N ILE A 118 -15.14 -7.46 20.79
CA ILE A 118 -13.89 -7.41 21.56
C ILE A 118 -13.75 -8.72 22.31
N ASN A 119 -12.62 -9.41 22.18
CA ASN A 119 -12.34 -10.72 22.75
C ASN A 119 -13.45 -11.76 22.47
N GLY A 120 -14.02 -11.73 21.25
CA GLY A 120 -15.11 -12.61 20.82
C GLY A 120 -16.50 -12.23 21.33
N ASN A 121 -16.62 -11.22 22.19
CA ASN A 121 -17.91 -10.74 22.70
C ASN A 121 -18.40 -9.58 21.83
N ALA A 122 -19.62 -9.68 21.33
CA ALA A 122 -20.25 -8.57 20.61
C ALA A 122 -20.30 -7.32 21.48
N ILE A 123 -19.99 -6.15 20.88
CA ILE A 123 -20.15 -4.89 21.60
C ILE A 123 -21.64 -4.60 21.82
N GLY A 124 -21.97 -4.16 23.04
CA GLY A 124 -23.31 -3.70 23.38
C GLY A 124 -23.59 -2.30 22.85
N SER A 125 -24.63 -1.67 23.40
CA SER A 125 -24.92 -0.26 23.13
C SER A 125 -23.77 0.62 23.58
N VAL A 126 -23.38 1.58 22.77
CA VAL A 126 -22.43 2.62 23.17
C VAL A 126 -23.15 3.69 24.00
N GLY A 127 -22.44 4.32 24.93
CA GLY A 127 -23.01 5.41 25.75
C GLY A 127 -23.40 6.61 24.89
N PRO A 128 -24.20 7.55 25.43
CA PRO A 128 -24.76 8.67 24.70
C PRO A 128 -23.72 9.60 24.05
N ASP A 129 -22.54 9.72 24.68
CA ASP A 129 -21.43 10.54 24.19
C ASP A 129 -20.41 9.75 23.36
N ASN A 130 -20.63 8.44 23.19
CA ASN A 130 -19.72 7.52 22.53
C ASN A 130 -20.17 7.20 21.10
N GLN A 131 -19.19 6.85 20.28
CA GLN A 131 -19.41 6.32 18.94
C GLN A 131 -19.04 4.85 18.90
N ILE A 132 -19.54 4.12 17.91
CA ILE A 132 -19.04 2.78 17.64
C ILE A 132 -17.58 2.89 17.19
N PRO A 133 -16.63 2.16 17.79
CA PRO A 133 -15.24 2.19 17.38
C PRO A 133 -15.06 1.87 15.89
N THR A 134 -14.14 2.58 15.27
CA THR A 134 -13.80 2.39 13.85
C THR A 134 -12.32 2.25 13.65
N MET A 135 -11.94 1.63 12.54
CA MET A 135 -10.56 1.49 12.09
C MET A 135 -10.52 1.70 10.58
N GLU A 136 -9.64 2.55 10.10
CA GLU A 136 -9.44 2.82 8.68
C GLU A 136 -7.96 2.68 8.34
N PHE A 137 -7.66 1.84 7.36
CA PHE A 137 -6.30 1.61 6.89
C PHE A 137 -6.01 2.49 5.67
N LYS A 138 -4.86 3.16 5.70
CA LYS A 138 -4.24 3.80 4.55
C LYS A 138 -2.87 3.16 4.32
N LEU A 139 -2.87 2.08 3.56
CA LEU A 139 -1.67 1.26 3.34
C LEU A 139 -0.58 2.01 2.57
N SER A 140 -0.94 2.99 1.74
CA SER A 140 0.01 3.87 1.05
C SER A 140 0.90 4.68 1.99
N GLU A 141 0.39 4.96 3.21
CA GLU A 141 1.10 5.69 4.25
C GLU A 141 1.60 4.78 5.39
N LEU A 142 1.31 3.48 5.32
CA LEU A 142 1.51 2.52 6.41
C LEU A 142 0.92 3.05 7.73
N ARG A 143 -0.34 3.50 7.69
CA ARG A 143 -1.04 4.10 8.82
C ARG A 143 -2.45 3.54 9.00
N VAL A 144 -2.90 3.61 10.24
CA VAL A 144 -4.27 3.32 10.64
C VAL A 144 -4.81 4.48 11.44
N PHE A 145 -6.11 4.78 11.24
CA PHE A 145 -6.84 5.84 11.91
C PHE A 145 -8.18 5.30 12.41
N GLY A 146 -8.76 5.99 13.35
CA GLY A 146 -10.12 5.67 13.77
C GLY A 146 -10.52 6.35 15.06
N THR A 147 -11.56 5.79 15.67
CA THR A 147 -11.99 6.13 17.01
C THR A 147 -12.12 4.86 17.85
N ASN A 148 -11.71 4.93 19.11
CA ASN A 148 -11.95 3.86 20.08
C ASN A 148 -13.36 3.89 20.68
N GLY A 149 -14.17 4.84 20.19
CA GLY A 149 -15.52 5.09 20.69
C GLY A 149 -15.64 6.42 21.45
N CYS A 150 -14.58 6.88 22.09
CA CYS A 150 -14.48 8.17 22.77
C CYS A 150 -13.42 9.08 22.14
N ASN A 151 -12.26 8.54 21.85
CA ASN A 151 -11.10 9.25 21.34
C ASN A 151 -10.77 8.86 19.91
N ASN A 152 -10.37 9.86 19.11
CA ASN A 152 -9.77 9.60 17.82
C ASN A 152 -8.32 9.17 18.02
N TYR A 153 -7.87 8.19 17.22
CA TYR A 153 -6.51 7.70 17.26
C TYR A 153 -5.88 7.63 15.86
N SER A 154 -4.56 7.59 15.85
CA SER A 154 -3.74 7.28 14.68
C SER A 154 -2.51 6.51 15.12
N ALA A 155 -2.17 5.44 14.40
CA ALA A 155 -0.96 4.68 14.62
C ALA A 155 -0.25 4.38 13.30
N GLY A 156 1.09 4.30 13.33
CA GLY A 156 1.87 3.74 12.24
C GLY A 156 1.68 2.23 12.17
N ILE A 157 1.92 1.66 11.00
CA ILE A 157 2.04 0.21 10.80
C ILE A 157 3.53 -0.07 10.62
N GLU A 158 4.17 -0.68 11.63
CA GLU A 158 5.61 -0.98 11.60
C GLU A 158 5.94 -2.16 10.70
N ASN A 159 5.04 -3.14 10.66
CA ASN A 159 5.17 -4.30 9.80
C ASN A 159 3.79 -4.83 9.41
N ILE A 160 3.68 -5.30 8.17
CA ILE A 160 2.48 -5.95 7.66
C ILE A 160 2.85 -7.02 6.65
N THR A 161 2.37 -8.24 6.89
CA THR A 161 2.46 -9.37 5.98
C THR A 161 1.07 -9.74 5.45
N PHE A 162 0.92 -10.89 4.81
CA PHE A 162 -0.37 -11.38 4.32
C PHE A 162 -1.35 -11.78 5.44
N ASP A 163 -0.84 -12.03 6.63
CA ASP A 163 -1.61 -12.56 7.78
C ASP A 163 -1.24 -11.93 9.12
N SER A 164 -0.20 -11.13 9.19
CA SER A 164 0.27 -10.50 10.44
C SER A 164 0.43 -9.00 10.29
N ILE A 165 0.28 -8.30 11.42
CA ILE A 165 0.43 -6.86 11.50
C ILE A 165 1.06 -6.48 12.84
N ARG A 166 1.90 -5.44 12.82
CA ARG A 166 2.40 -4.79 14.03
C ARG A 166 2.13 -3.30 13.97
N PHE A 167 1.33 -2.84 14.92
CA PHE A 167 1.08 -1.42 15.10
C PHE A 167 2.23 -0.78 15.89
N GLY A 168 2.63 0.40 15.47
CA GLY A 168 3.56 1.26 16.17
C GLY A 168 2.87 2.08 17.27
N LEU A 169 3.55 3.11 17.72
CA LEU A 169 3.01 4.02 18.74
C LEU A 169 1.70 4.65 18.27
N MET A 170 0.70 4.61 19.13
CA MET A 170 -0.60 5.24 18.91
C MET A 170 -0.63 6.63 19.53
N MET A 171 -1.02 7.61 18.73
CA MET A 171 -1.41 8.94 19.18
C MET A 171 -2.93 8.97 19.32
N SER A 172 -3.42 9.53 20.40
CA SER A 172 -4.86 9.61 20.68
C SER A 172 -5.21 10.94 21.32
N THR A 173 -6.43 11.43 21.06
CA THR A 173 -7.02 12.50 21.85
C THR A 173 -7.29 12.01 23.27
N LYS A 174 -7.45 12.92 24.24
CA LYS A 174 -7.67 12.57 25.64
C LYS A 174 -8.96 13.19 26.14
N LYS A 175 -10.07 12.84 25.49
CA LYS A 175 -11.40 13.17 26.01
C LYS A 175 -11.76 12.16 27.10
N MET A 176 -12.60 12.57 28.02
CA MET A 176 -13.22 11.69 29.00
C MET A 176 -14.72 11.63 28.67
N CYS A 177 -15.19 10.46 28.27
CA CYS A 177 -16.59 10.18 28.03
C CYS A 177 -17.24 9.58 29.28
N LEU A 178 -18.56 9.62 29.36
CA LEU A 178 -19.30 9.09 30.50
C LEU A 178 -19.13 7.56 30.64
N GLU A 179 -18.99 6.86 29.51
CA GLU A 179 -18.78 5.42 29.48
C GLU A 179 -17.45 5.09 28.78
N MET A 180 -16.53 4.50 29.53
CA MET A 180 -15.17 4.18 29.05
C MET A 180 -14.90 2.68 28.88
N THR A 181 -15.85 1.81 29.19
CA THR A 181 -15.64 0.35 29.14
C THR A 181 -15.21 -0.15 27.77
N ILE A 182 -15.90 0.29 26.71
CA ILE A 182 -15.55 -0.07 25.30
C ILE A 182 -14.24 0.57 24.88
N PRO A 183 -14.04 1.91 25.04
CA PRO A 183 -12.79 2.57 24.69
C PRO A 183 -11.56 1.94 25.35
N ASP A 184 -11.58 1.72 26.65
CA ASP A 184 -10.46 1.15 27.41
C ASP A 184 -10.20 -0.32 27.02
N SER A 185 -11.25 -1.07 26.74
CA SER A 185 -11.10 -2.46 26.29
C SER A 185 -10.50 -2.53 24.89
N PHE A 186 -10.95 -1.66 24.00
CA PHE A 186 -10.42 -1.54 22.63
C PHE A 186 -8.91 -1.20 22.65
N ASP A 187 -8.52 -0.15 23.37
CA ASP A 187 -7.14 0.30 23.45
C ASP A 187 -6.22 -0.79 24.03
N ARG A 188 -6.69 -1.52 25.03
CA ARG A 188 -5.93 -2.60 25.68
C ARG A 188 -5.65 -3.76 24.75
N VAL A 189 -6.61 -4.16 23.89
CA VAL A 189 -6.47 -5.36 23.06
C VAL A 189 -5.89 -5.06 21.69
N LEU A 190 -5.92 -3.80 21.24
CA LEU A 190 -5.39 -3.41 19.91
C LEU A 190 -3.94 -3.84 19.73
N PHE A 191 -3.07 -3.56 20.74
CA PHE A 191 -1.65 -3.91 20.68
C PHE A 191 -1.35 -5.40 20.86
N ASN A 192 -2.32 -6.17 21.34
CA ASN A 192 -2.22 -7.63 21.41
C ASN A 192 -2.67 -8.30 20.10
N SER A 193 -3.19 -7.52 19.17
CA SER A 193 -3.66 -7.97 17.86
C SER A 193 -2.46 -8.07 16.92
N VAL A 194 -1.94 -9.27 16.70
CA VAL A 194 -0.71 -9.51 15.95
C VAL A 194 -0.94 -10.23 14.63
N ASN A 195 -2.02 -11.01 14.51
CA ASN A 195 -2.42 -11.64 13.25
C ASN A 195 -3.78 -11.11 12.81
N TYR A 196 -4.06 -11.20 11.51
CA TYR A 196 -5.36 -10.80 10.98
C TYR A 196 -5.82 -11.70 9.84
N LYS A 197 -7.13 -11.70 9.62
CA LYS A 197 -7.77 -12.35 8.48
C LYS A 197 -8.92 -11.48 7.99
N VAL A 198 -8.97 -11.28 6.67
CA VAL A 198 -10.13 -10.65 6.01
C VAL A 198 -10.89 -11.72 5.25
N LYS A 199 -12.16 -11.90 5.59
CA LYS A 199 -13.08 -12.84 4.93
C LYS A 199 -14.51 -12.32 4.98
N ASP A 200 -15.24 -12.38 3.88
CA ASP A 200 -16.68 -12.09 3.81
C ASP A 200 -17.08 -10.74 4.47
N HIS A 201 -16.33 -9.67 4.15
CA HIS A 201 -16.49 -8.32 4.71
C HIS A 201 -16.22 -8.23 6.24
N LEU A 202 -15.59 -9.25 6.82
CA LEU A 202 -15.12 -9.24 8.20
C LEU A 202 -13.60 -9.15 8.24
N LEU A 203 -13.11 -8.29 9.13
CA LEU A 203 -11.70 -8.23 9.55
C LEU A 203 -11.63 -8.77 10.97
N ILE A 204 -10.87 -9.83 11.17
CA ILE A 204 -10.71 -10.50 12.45
C ILE A 204 -9.24 -10.42 12.82
N PHE A 205 -8.96 -9.87 14.00
CA PHE A 205 -7.63 -9.89 14.61
C PHE A 205 -7.55 -10.97 15.69
N THR A 206 -6.36 -11.55 15.80
CA THR A 206 -6.06 -12.54 16.86
C THR A 206 -4.74 -12.21 17.55
N ASP A 207 -4.61 -12.68 18.77
CA ASP A 207 -3.36 -12.67 19.52
C ASP A 207 -2.37 -13.76 19.02
N VAL A 208 -1.21 -13.86 19.67
CA VAL A 208 -0.18 -14.86 19.36
C VAL A 208 -0.64 -16.30 19.53
N ASN A 209 -1.72 -16.54 20.29
CA ASN A 209 -2.29 -17.86 20.54
C ASN A 209 -3.47 -18.16 19.57
N GLY A 210 -3.77 -17.25 18.65
CA GLY A 210 -4.89 -17.38 17.72
C GLY A 210 -6.26 -17.05 18.33
N LYS A 211 -6.32 -16.49 19.55
CA LYS A 211 -7.56 -16.05 20.18
C LYS A 211 -8.00 -14.71 19.59
N GLU A 212 -9.29 -14.58 19.23
CA GLU A 212 -9.86 -13.34 18.73
C GLU A 212 -9.70 -12.21 19.74
N THR A 213 -9.13 -11.09 19.28
CA THR A 213 -8.97 -9.85 20.04
C THR A 213 -10.00 -8.82 19.62
N LEU A 214 -10.08 -8.52 18.33
CA LEU A 214 -11.01 -7.57 17.74
C LEU A 214 -11.61 -8.14 16.47
N SER A 215 -12.91 -7.93 16.24
CA SER A 215 -13.47 -8.14 14.92
C SER A 215 -14.27 -6.93 14.46
N PHE A 216 -14.25 -6.72 13.14
CA PHE A 216 -14.86 -5.57 12.49
C PHE A 216 -15.65 -6.01 11.27
N LYS A 217 -16.64 -5.18 10.91
CA LYS A 217 -17.36 -5.27 9.64
C LYS A 217 -16.90 -4.13 8.73
N LYS A 218 -16.70 -4.43 7.45
CA LYS A 218 -16.40 -3.44 6.42
C LYS A 218 -17.59 -2.47 6.28
N VAL A 219 -17.25 -1.17 6.13
CA VAL A 219 -18.21 -0.15 5.72
C VAL A 219 -18.14 -0.05 4.21
N ASP A 220 -19.31 -0.17 3.55
CA ASP A 220 -19.46 0.02 2.11
C ASP A 220 -19.51 1.50 1.75
#